data_72eedc62d53e2626fab6d9da41e45c67
#
_entry.id   72eedc62d53e2626fab6d9da41e45c67
#
_cell.length_a   1.000
_cell.length_b   1.000
_cell.length_c   1.000
_cell.angle_alpha   90.00
_cell.angle_beta   90.00
_cell.angle_gamma   90.00
#
_symmetry.space_group_name_H-M   'P 1'
#
loop_
_entity.id
_entity.type
_entity.pdbx_description
1 polymer ?
#
loop_
_entity_poly.entity_id
_entity_poly.type
_entity_poly.pdbx_seq_one_letter_code
_entity_poly.pdbx_strand_id
1 'polypeptide(L)'
;MTKDQREKPKKLTGIAVSPGIVIGKARLVDRSRVKILYQYLIDEKQIKWEVERFEEAVRAAKKQIIAIREKMPKQIQEHSFILDTHLMIMDDSMFHDATVETILKERINAEWALKKSLQKINKLFAEIEDEYVKERVVDVEYVAERVLRCLAGKEQESLFEIKERVIIVAHELSPADTSSIDIGKIMGFITDVGGRTSHAAIIAQSLRIPAVVGLESVTWEVQDGTLLIVDGYTGEVIINPDDNLIIHYQEKHLAQKELESSILRMSHLPAKTVDGYKIAVMANIEFLEEVAAAKDHGAEGIGLYRTEYHYLRGNELPGEEELFSDYKEMVELMAPYPVTIRTLDLGGDRLSPGAGTKTETNPALGLRAIRFCLKNPDIFKTQLRAILRASAYGNIQVMFPMISGLQEFLDTHAILKQVMGELEEKGIAFDRGIKIGIMIEIPSAVSVADILAKHADFFSIGTNDLIQYALAIDRINEHVAFMYQPFHPAILRMIQHVVKVGKEAGITVSLCGEMAGDPLCTSLLLGMGIDELSLNAWGIPAIKQVIRSISMEESKADLERILELDTAKKVREFIEQRMSQLIPYLGRKDLNAEEGSLRGRAQR
;
A
#
# COMPACT_ATOMS: atom_id res chain seq x y z
N MET A 1 33.12 20.58 30.55
CA MET A 1 33.58 19.81 29.40
C MET A 1 33.47 20.69 28.19
N THR A 2 34.57 20.92 27.54
CA THR A 2 34.84 21.93 26.55
C THR A 2 34.06 21.74 25.24
N LYS A 3 33.63 22.86 24.65
CA LYS A 3 32.75 23.03 23.48
C LYS A 3 33.28 22.48 22.12
N ASP A 4 34.30 21.64 22.10
CA ASP A 4 35.11 21.39 20.89
C ASP A 4 35.24 19.93 20.43
N GLN A 5 34.28 19.06 20.81
CA GLN A 5 34.25 17.66 20.33
C GLN A 5 32.89 17.24 19.74
N ARG A 6 32.12 18.15 19.13
CA ARG A 6 31.01 17.67 18.30
C ARG A 6 31.60 17.16 16.97
N GLU A 7 31.35 15.90 16.67
CA GLU A 7 31.64 15.35 15.34
C GLU A 7 31.00 16.24 14.25
N LYS A 8 31.70 16.41 13.13
CA LYS A 8 31.19 17.24 12.03
C LYS A 8 29.88 16.65 11.50
N PRO A 9 28.89 17.48 11.14
CA PRO A 9 27.66 17.02 10.53
C PRO A 9 27.95 16.13 9.31
N LYS A 10 27.33 14.96 9.27
CA LYS A 10 27.41 14.04 8.14
C LYS A 10 26.07 13.93 7.44
N LYS A 11 26.06 14.09 6.12
CA LYS A 11 24.87 14.00 5.28
C LYS A 11 24.89 12.67 4.54
N LEU A 12 23.78 11.94 4.63
CA LEU A 12 23.47 10.76 3.85
C LEU A 12 22.26 11.06 2.94
N THR A 13 22.16 10.33 1.84
CA THR A 13 21.03 10.43 0.92
C THR A 13 20.52 9.04 0.60
N GLY A 14 19.21 8.84 0.81
CA GLY A 14 18.51 7.60 0.52
C GLY A 14 17.25 7.88 -0.31
N ILE A 15 16.34 6.94 -0.30
CA ILE A 15 15.07 7.01 -1.01
C ILE A 15 14.02 7.61 -0.07
N ALA A 16 13.44 8.75 -0.45
CA ALA A 16 12.30 9.35 0.23
C ALA A 16 11.06 8.47 0.03
N VAL A 17 10.47 7.98 1.13
CA VAL A 17 9.30 7.07 1.05
C VAL A 17 8.07 7.61 1.77
N SER A 18 8.25 8.43 2.80
CA SER A 18 7.13 9.09 3.48
C SER A 18 7.51 10.55 3.80
N PRO A 19 6.69 11.54 3.40
CA PRO A 19 7.03 12.95 3.51
C PRO A 19 7.02 13.44 4.95
N GLY A 20 7.78 14.48 5.22
CA GLY A 20 7.88 15.18 6.50
C GLY A 20 9.31 15.44 6.90
N ILE A 21 9.52 16.42 7.76
CA ILE A 21 10.83 16.75 8.36
C ILE A 21 10.75 16.51 9.85
N VAL A 22 11.68 15.72 10.38
CA VAL A 22 11.77 15.48 11.82
C VAL A 22 13.20 15.67 12.31
N ILE A 23 13.31 16.21 13.53
CA ILE A 23 14.55 16.39 14.25
C ILE A 23 14.39 15.65 15.58
N GLY A 24 15.21 14.64 15.83
CA GLY A 24 15.05 13.82 17.00
C GLY A 24 16.26 12.94 17.28
N LYS A 25 16.21 12.26 18.42
CA LYS A 25 17.25 11.30 18.81
C LYS A 25 17.02 9.96 18.13
N ALA A 26 18.09 9.34 17.67
CA ALA A 26 18.10 8.00 17.15
C ALA A 26 17.80 6.96 18.23
N ARG A 27 17.02 5.96 17.89
CA ARG A 27 16.93 4.67 18.57
C ARG A 27 17.35 3.59 17.59
N LEU A 28 18.49 3.00 17.84
CA LEU A 28 19.03 1.94 17.00
C LEU A 28 18.31 0.64 17.32
N VAL A 29 17.61 0.09 16.32
CA VAL A 29 17.07 -1.27 16.38
C VAL A 29 18.15 -2.19 15.87
N ASP A 30 19.08 -2.55 16.78
CA ASP A 30 20.22 -3.39 16.44
C ASP A 30 19.76 -4.82 16.21
N ARG A 31 19.80 -5.22 14.95
CA ARG A 31 19.80 -6.61 14.52
C ARG A 31 21.24 -7.09 14.28
N SER A 32 22.17 -6.73 15.18
CA SER A 32 23.50 -7.29 15.10
C SER A 32 23.39 -8.81 15.03
N ARG A 33 23.91 -9.37 13.95
CA ARG A 33 23.94 -10.81 13.71
C ARG A 33 24.43 -11.50 14.97
N VAL A 34 23.59 -12.38 15.53
CA VAL A 34 23.95 -13.19 16.68
C VAL A 34 25.29 -13.87 16.33
N LYS A 35 26.34 -13.61 17.11
CA LYS A 35 27.61 -14.32 16.93
C LYS A 35 27.33 -15.81 17.13
N ILE A 36 27.34 -16.55 16.03
CA ILE A 36 27.11 -17.99 16.07
C ILE A 36 28.40 -18.63 16.55
N LEU A 37 28.35 -19.25 17.72
CA LEU A 37 29.41 -20.11 18.20
C LEU A 37 29.28 -21.45 17.47
N TYR A 38 30.33 -21.86 16.76
CA TYR A 38 30.40 -23.14 16.09
C TYR A 38 31.05 -24.15 17.05
N GLN A 39 30.27 -25.06 17.64
CA GLN A 39 30.75 -26.01 18.62
C GLN A 39 30.31 -27.43 18.28
N TYR A 40 31.27 -28.37 18.32
CA TYR A 40 30.97 -29.80 18.28
C TYR A 40 30.66 -30.32 19.70
N LEU A 41 29.69 -31.22 19.79
CA LEU A 41 29.26 -31.85 21.04
C LEU A 41 29.98 -33.19 21.20
N ILE A 42 30.50 -33.47 22.40
CA ILE A 42 31.34 -34.62 22.63
C ILE A 42 30.56 -35.80 23.19
N ASP A 43 29.54 -35.55 24.01
CA ASP A 43 28.77 -36.60 24.66
C ASP A 43 27.24 -36.46 24.45
N GLU A 44 26.50 -37.58 24.75
CA GLU A 44 25.05 -37.63 24.58
C GLU A 44 24.27 -36.70 25.50
N LYS A 45 24.83 -36.33 26.66
CA LYS A 45 24.17 -35.39 27.58
C LYS A 45 24.19 -33.98 27.02
N GLN A 46 25.29 -33.59 26.39
CA GLN A 46 25.41 -32.31 25.68
C GLN A 46 24.43 -32.25 24.51
N ILE A 47 24.28 -33.34 23.77
CA ILE A 47 23.35 -33.42 22.64
C ILE A 47 21.90 -33.25 23.10
N LYS A 48 21.48 -33.97 24.17
CA LYS A 48 20.14 -33.81 24.73
C LYS A 48 19.88 -32.40 25.24
N TRP A 49 20.85 -31.82 25.92
CA TRP A 49 20.75 -30.45 26.44
C TRP A 49 20.62 -29.42 25.31
N GLU A 50 21.35 -29.58 24.21
CA GLU A 50 21.23 -28.69 23.05
C GLU A 50 19.86 -28.80 22.35
N VAL A 51 19.28 -30.01 22.26
CA VAL A 51 17.92 -30.19 21.74
C VAL A 51 16.90 -29.50 22.66
N GLU A 52 16.98 -29.73 23.97
CA GLU A 52 16.10 -29.07 24.96
C GLU A 52 16.23 -27.54 24.89
N ARG A 53 17.46 -27.03 24.76
CA ARG A 53 17.75 -25.59 24.61
C ARG A 53 17.14 -25.00 23.35
N PHE A 54 17.20 -25.74 22.22
CA PHE A 54 16.57 -25.34 20.98
C PHE A 54 15.04 -25.29 21.10
N GLU A 55 14.43 -26.32 21.67
CA GLU A 55 12.98 -26.37 21.89
C GLU A 55 12.50 -25.26 22.83
N GLU A 56 13.27 -24.93 23.88
CA GLU A 56 12.97 -23.81 24.77
C GLU A 56 13.05 -22.47 24.04
N ALA A 57 14.04 -22.30 23.17
CA ALA A 57 14.18 -21.09 22.36
C ALA A 57 13.03 -20.93 21.36
N VAL A 58 12.57 -22.02 20.71
CA VAL A 58 11.39 -22.01 19.84
C VAL A 58 10.14 -21.65 20.63
N ARG A 59 9.93 -22.25 21.84
CA ARG A 59 8.79 -21.89 22.71
C ARG A 59 8.83 -20.43 23.14
N ALA A 60 10.01 -19.90 23.48
CA ALA A 60 10.18 -18.49 23.82
C ALA A 60 9.87 -17.56 22.63
N ALA A 61 10.37 -17.89 21.45
CA ALA A 61 10.09 -17.15 20.22
C ALA A 61 8.58 -17.12 19.88
N LYS A 62 7.88 -18.27 20.00
CA LYS A 62 6.41 -18.33 19.82
C LYS A 62 5.67 -17.44 20.81
N LYS A 63 6.04 -17.48 22.11
CA LYS A 63 5.43 -16.61 23.13
C LYS A 63 5.60 -15.13 22.78
N GLN A 64 6.76 -14.73 22.27
CA GLN A 64 7.00 -13.35 21.84
C GLN A 64 6.06 -12.95 20.67
N ILE A 65 5.91 -13.81 19.65
CA ILE A 65 5.01 -13.53 18.52
C ILE A 65 3.55 -13.43 18.95
N ILE A 66 3.09 -14.34 19.81
CA ILE A 66 1.73 -14.32 20.35
C ILE A 66 1.49 -13.01 21.14
N ALA A 67 2.43 -12.61 21.99
CA ALA A 67 2.33 -11.38 22.76
C ALA A 67 2.31 -10.12 21.87
N ILE A 68 3.06 -10.13 20.74
CA ILE A 68 3.03 -9.06 19.74
C ILE A 68 1.64 -9.02 19.08
N ARG A 69 1.11 -10.15 18.63
CA ARG A 69 -0.20 -10.26 17.99
C ARG A 69 -1.33 -9.74 18.89
N GLU A 70 -1.31 -10.07 20.19
CA GLU A 70 -2.32 -9.62 21.16
C GLU A 70 -2.28 -8.12 21.45
N LYS A 71 -1.11 -7.49 21.32
CA LYS A 71 -0.91 -6.05 21.56
C LYS A 71 -0.99 -5.18 20.32
N MET A 72 -1.25 -5.78 19.17
CA MET A 72 -1.26 -5.10 17.88
C MET A 72 -2.36 -4.04 17.81
N PRO A 73 -2.05 -2.77 17.43
CA PRO A 73 -3.06 -1.75 17.22
C PRO A 73 -4.06 -2.14 16.13
N LYS A 74 -5.32 -1.78 16.30
CA LYS A 74 -6.40 -2.10 15.32
C LYS A 74 -6.09 -1.67 13.89
N GLN A 75 -5.36 -0.56 13.72
CA GLN A 75 -4.96 0.01 12.42
C GLN A 75 -3.97 -0.85 11.62
N ILE A 76 -3.32 -1.84 12.28
CA ILE A 76 -2.29 -2.69 11.66
C ILE A 76 -2.67 -4.18 11.77
N GLN A 77 -3.84 -4.49 12.32
CA GLN A 77 -4.33 -5.87 12.50
C GLN A 77 -4.43 -6.66 11.19
N GLU A 78 -4.54 -5.98 10.06
CA GLU A 78 -4.55 -6.60 8.73
C GLU A 78 -3.28 -7.38 8.39
N HIS A 79 -2.17 -7.00 9.01
CA HIS A 79 -0.88 -7.68 8.81
C HIS A 79 -0.64 -8.82 9.82
N SER A 80 -1.64 -9.18 10.66
CA SER A 80 -1.51 -10.26 11.65
C SER A 80 -1.27 -11.63 11.01
N PHE A 81 -1.71 -11.84 9.77
CA PHE A 81 -1.49 -13.09 9.04
C PHE A 81 0.01 -13.42 8.85
N ILE A 82 0.89 -12.41 8.81
CA ILE A 82 2.34 -12.60 8.74
C ILE A 82 2.85 -13.24 10.04
N LEU A 83 2.33 -12.81 11.19
CA LEU A 83 2.69 -13.38 12.49
C LEU A 83 2.17 -14.83 12.62
N ASP A 84 1.00 -15.12 12.07
CA ASP A 84 0.48 -16.49 12.01
C ASP A 84 1.34 -17.37 11.10
N THR A 85 1.81 -16.84 9.97
CA THR A 85 2.78 -17.54 9.11
C THR A 85 4.09 -17.82 9.85
N HIS A 86 4.62 -16.88 10.61
CA HIS A 86 5.83 -17.11 11.43
C HIS A 86 5.62 -18.22 12.49
N LEU A 87 4.44 -18.28 13.11
CA LEU A 87 4.10 -19.36 14.04
C LEU A 87 4.05 -20.73 13.32
N MET A 88 3.46 -20.78 12.12
CA MET A 88 3.42 -22.00 11.30
C MET A 88 4.81 -22.47 10.87
N ILE A 89 5.70 -21.55 10.47
CA ILE A 89 7.09 -21.89 10.12
C ILE A 89 7.83 -22.53 11.30
N MET A 90 7.62 -22.05 12.52
CA MET A 90 8.25 -22.62 13.72
C MET A 90 7.75 -24.04 14.04
N ASP A 91 6.57 -24.45 13.56
CA ASP A 91 6.01 -25.78 13.69
C ASP A 91 6.30 -26.68 12.48
N ASP A 92 6.84 -26.10 11.40
CA ASP A 92 7.12 -26.85 10.17
C ASP A 92 8.27 -27.84 10.38
N SER A 93 8.09 -29.06 9.87
CA SER A 93 9.07 -30.14 10.00
C SER A 93 10.40 -29.82 9.32
N MET A 94 10.39 -29.06 8.21
CA MET A 94 11.62 -28.64 7.52
C MET A 94 12.43 -27.64 8.33
N PHE A 95 11.80 -26.89 9.21
CA PHE A 95 12.46 -25.95 10.11
C PHE A 95 12.82 -26.63 11.44
N HIS A 96 11.84 -27.14 12.16
CA HIS A 96 11.98 -27.68 13.51
C HIS A 96 12.69 -29.04 13.51
N ASP A 97 12.10 -30.05 12.85
CA ASP A 97 12.59 -31.42 12.93
C ASP A 97 13.93 -31.58 12.22
N ALA A 98 14.13 -30.89 11.10
CA ALA A 98 15.42 -30.89 10.41
C ALA A 98 16.54 -30.26 11.25
N THR A 99 16.23 -29.27 12.09
CA THR A 99 17.23 -28.68 13.01
C THR A 99 17.57 -29.65 14.12
N VAL A 100 16.57 -30.27 14.75
CA VAL A 100 16.77 -31.30 15.78
C VAL A 100 17.56 -32.48 15.19
N GLU A 101 17.20 -32.98 14.02
CA GLU A 101 17.92 -34.05 13.33
C GLU A 101 19.37 -33.69 13.04
N THR A 102 19.64 -32.43 12.67
CA THR A 102 21.00 -31.93 12.43
C THR A 102 21.83 -31.89 13.71
N ILE A 103 21.25 -31.47 14.87
CA ILE A 103 21.90 -31.55 16.19
C ILE A 103 22.30 -32.99 16.51
N LEU A 104 21.34 -33.91 16.36
CA LEU A 104 21.53 -35.35 16.69
C LEU A 104 22.55 -36.03 15.78
N LYS A 105 22.48 -35.85 14.46
CA LYS A 105 23.33 -36.54 13.49
C LYS A 105 24.74 -35.95 13.41
N GLU A 106 24.82 -34.61 13.36
CA GLU A 106 26.12 -33.95 13.17
C GLU A 106 26.83 -33.62 14.47
N ARG A 107 26.16 -33.79 15.61
CA ARG A 107 26.68 -33.51 16.96
C ARG A 107 27.26 -32.10 17.07
N ILE A 108 26.45 -31.11 16.71
CA ILE A 108 26.77 -29.68 16.72
C ILE A 108 25.77 -28.91 17.57
N ASN A 109 26.15 -27.73 18.03
CA ASN A 109 25.26 -26.89 18.87
C ASN A 109 24.06 -26.35 18.06
N ALA A 110 23.03 -25.93 18.79
CA ALA A 110 21.74 -25.53 18.23
C ALA A 110 21.84 -24.38 17.21
N GLU A 111 22.68 -23.36 17.50
CA GLU A 111 22.86 -22.22 16.60
C GLU A 111 23.44 -22.66 15.24
N TRP A 112 24.42 -23.53 15.26
CA TRP A 112 25.04 -24.03 14.04
C TRP A 112 24.10 -24.96 13.27
N ALA A 113 23.37 -25.82 13.96
CA ALA A 113 22.38 -26.71 13.37
C ALA A 113 21.26 -25.92 12.68
N LEU A 114 20.71 -24.91 13.34
CA LEU A 114 19.68 -24.02 12.78
C LEU A 114 20.18 -23.32 11.52
N LYS A 115 21.41 -22.79 11.54
CA LYS A 115 22.01 -22.17 10.35
C LYS A 115 22.17 -23.12 9.18
N LYS A 116 22.55 -24.38 9.46
CA LYS A 116 22.65 -25.42 8.40
C LYS A 116 21.29 -25.79 7.84
N SER A 117 20.28 -25.94 8.70
CA SER A 117 18.91 -26.20 8.26
C SER A 117 18.37 -25.05 7.39
N LEU A 118 18.61 -23.80 7.80
CA LEU A 118 18.28 -22.62 7.01
C LEU A 118 18.97 -22.63 5.63
N GLN A 119 20.27 -22.96 5.58
CA GLN A 119 20.99 -23.08 4.30
C GLN A 119 20.42 -24.17 3.38
N LYS A 120 19.94 -25.29 3.96
CA LYS A 120 19.27 -26.34 3.19
C LYS A 120 17.91 -25.85 2.65
N ILE A 121 17.13 -25.18 3.50
CA ILE A 121 15.84 -24.59 3.11
C ILE A 121 16.07 -23.58 1.99
N ASN A 122 17.00 -22.63 2.15
CA ASN A 122 17.30 -21.62 1.13
C ASN A 122 17.73 -22.24 -0.20
N LYS A 123 18.51 -23.35 -0.19
CA LYS A 123 18.87 -24.05 -1.41
C LYS A 123 17.67 -24.71 -2.09
N LEU A 124 16.79 -25.35 -1.32
CA LEU A 124 15.58 -25.98 -1.86
C LEU A 124 14.65 -24.94 -2.49
N PHE A 125 14.50 -23.80 -1.83
CA PHE A 125 13.69 -22.70 -2.36
C PHE A 125 14.35 -21.96 -3.55
N ALA A 126 15.68 -21.91 -3.60
CA ALA A 126 16.40 -21.34 -4.75
C ALA A 126 16.22 -22.17 -6.05
N GLU A 127 15.95 -23.47 -5.94
CA GLU A 127 15.65 -24.37 -7.06
C GLU A 127 14.21 -24.27 -7.55
N ILE A 128 13.32 -23.61 -6.81
CA ILE A 128 11.92 -23.40 -7.17
C ILE A 128 11.81 -22.05 -7.88
N GLU A 129 11.32 -22.06 -9.12
CA GLU A 129 11.15 -20.84 -9.94
C GLU A 129 9.94 -19.98 -9.50
N ASP A 130 9.19 -20.39 -8.48
CA ASP A 130 7.99 -19.69 -7.98
C ASP A 130 8.37 -18.53 -7.05
N GLU A 131 7.99 -17.34 -7.42
CA GLU A 131 8.30 -16.07 -6.74
C GLU A 131 7.63 -15.96 -5.36
N TYR A 132 6.43 -16.50 -5.20
CA TYR A 132 5.72 -16.59 -3.91
C TYR A 132 6.47 -17.45 -2.89
N VAL A 133 7.21 -18.44 -3.37
CA VAL A 133 8.04 -19.30 -2.53
C VAL A 133 9.32 -18.57 -2.12
N LYS A 134 9.85 -17.68 -2.97
CA LYS A 134 11.03 -16.85 -2.65
C LYS A 134 10.74 -15.82 -1.56
N GLU A 135 9.55 -15.21 -1.57
CA GLU A 135 9.12 -14.31 -0.49
C GLU A 135 9.06 -15.02 0.87
N ARG A 136 8.67 -16.29 0.89
CA ARG A 136 8.65 -17.10 2.12
C ARG A 136 10.04 -17.43 2.68
N VAL A 137 11.10 -17.36 1.87
CA VAL A 137 12.48 -17.49 2.36
C VAL A 137 12.80 -16.40 3.37
N VAL A 138 12.37 -15.19 3.10
CA VAL A 138 12.57 -14.03 3.99
C VAL A 138 11.89 -14.27 5.34
N ASP A 139 10.65 -14.78 5.33
CA ASP A 139 9.93 -15.12 6.56
C ASP A 139 10.64 -16.22 7.37
N VAL A 140 11.19 -17.25 6.69
CA VAL A 140 11.97 -18.31 7.34
C VAL A 140 13.25 -17.73 7.97
N GLU A 141 13.92 -16.81 7.30
CA GLU A 141 15.11 -16.13 7.83
C GLU A 141 14.78 -15.29 9.07
N TYR A 142 13.65 -14.56 9.06
CA TYR A 142 13.19 -13.81 10.24
C TYR A 142 12.86 -14.71 11.43
N VAL A 143 12.20 -15.84 11.17
CA VAL A 143 11.89 -16.83 12.21
C VAL A 143 13.18 -17.42 12.78
N ALA A 144 14.12 -17.81 11.93
CA ALA A 144 15.40 -18.37 12.35
C ALA A 144 16.21 -17.37 13.17
N GLU A 145 16.26 -16.10 12.77
CA GLU A 145 16.97 -15.07 13.52
C GLU A 145 16.36 -14.84 14.90
N ARG A 146 15.02 -14.86 15.01
CA ARG A 146 14.33 -14.75 16.30
C ARG A 146 14.70 -15.90 17.23
N VAL A 147 14.69 -17.14 16.73
CA VAL A 147 15.09 -18.32 17.49
C VAL A 147 16.56 -18.25 17.90
N LEU A 148 17.47 -17.80 17.02
CA LEU A 148 18.90 -17.57 17.33
C LEU A 148 19.10 -16.57 18.48
N ARG A 149 18.29 -15.51 18.55
CA ARG A 149 18.33 -14.53 19.64
C ARG A 149 17.88 -15.14 20.97
N CYS A 150 16.80 -15.92 20.93
CA CYS A 150 16.35 -16.65 22.12
C CYS A 150 17.43 -17.66 22.60
N LEU A 151 18.12 -18.36 21.69
CA LEU A 151 19.26 -19.21 22.00
C LEU A 151 20.43 -18.46 22.64
N ALA A 152 20.69 -17.23 22.21
CA ALA A 152 21.75 -16.39 22.74
C ALA A 152 21.39 -15.75 24.11
N GLY A 153 20.18 -16.00 24.65
CA GLY A 153 19.71 -15.39 25.90
C GLY A 153 19.55 -13.87 25.83
N LYS A 154 19.50 -13.30 24.61
CA LYS A 154 19.25 -11.87 24.41
C LYS A 154 17.73 -11.67 24.39
N GLU A 155 17.20 -11.05 25.42
CA GLU A 155 15.83 -10.52 25.37
C GLU A 155 15.79 -9.48 24.24
N GLN A 156 14.78 -9.61 23.38
CA GLN A 156 14.48 -8.56 22.41
C GLN A 156 14.06 -7.34 23.22
N GLU A 157 14.86 -6.27 23.21
CA GLU A 157 14.37 -4.98 23.70
C GLU A 157 13.13 -4.67 22.89
N SER A 158 12.00 -4.78 23.57
CA SER A 158 10.70 -4.55 22.97
C SER A 158 10.64 -3.09 22.54
N LEU A 159 10.32 -2.82 21.29
CA LEU A 159 10.01 -1.46 20.81
C LEU A 159 8.85 -0.82 21.59
N PHE A 160 8.12 -1.60 22.40
CA PHE A 160 7.11 -1.11 23.36
C PHE A 160 7.71 -0.33 24.54
N GLU A 161 8.99 -0.49 24.87
CA GLU A 161 9.62 0.18 26.02
C GLU A 161 10.22 1.56 25.71
N ILE A 162 9.97 2.08 24.51
CA ILE A 162 10.39 3.42 24.13
C ILE A 162 9.67 4.44 25.03
N LYS A 163 10.42 5.14 25.88
CA LYS A 163 9.88 6.13 26.83
C LYS A 163 9.80 7.54 26.24
N GLU A 164 10.63 7.87 25.27
CA GLU A 164 10.73 9.19 24.63
C GLU A 164 10.37 9.09 23.15
N ARG A 165 10.06 10.21 22.53
CA ARG A 165 9.86 10.29 21.07
C ARG A 165 11.20 10.19 20.37
N VAL A 166 11.33 9.24 19.44
CA VAL A 166 12.60 8.90 18.78
C VAL A 166 12.45 8.68 17.28
N ILE A 167 13.58 8.73 16.57
CA ILE A 167 13.72 8.29 15.19
C ILE A 167 14.29 6.86 15.22
N ILE A 168 13.56 5.92 14.63
CA ILE A 168 14.00 4.53 14.52
C ILE A 168 15.05 4.41 13.43
N VAL A 169 16.17 3.79 13.78
CA VAL A 169 17.27 3.47 12.88
C VAL A 169 17.45 1.96 12.85
N ALA A 170 17.30 1.35 11.69
CA ALA A 170 17.41 -0.10 11.53
C ALA A 170 18.16 -0.47 10.24
N HIS A 171 18.73 -1.67 10.21
CA HIS A 171 19.21 -2.20 8.93
C HIS A 171 18.02 -2.45 7.99
N GLU A 172 16.99 -3.11 8.51
CA GLU A 172 15.70 -3.36 7.86
C GLU A 172 14.62 -3.47 8.94
N LEU A 173 13.38 -3.09 8.64
CA LEU A 173 12.23 -3.25 9.54
C LEU A 173 11.30 -4.35 9.03
N SER A 174 11.10 -5.37 9.86
CA SER A 174 10.12 -6.41 9.56
C SER A 174 8.69 -6.00 9.93
N PRO A 175 7.68 -6.67 9.38
CA PRO A 175 6.29 -6.48 9.79
C PRO A 175 6.05 -6.69 11.29
N ALA A 176 6.77 -7.64 11.90
CA ALA A 176 6.69 -7.91 13.34
C ALA A 176 7.28 -6.76 14.19
N ASP A 177 8.33 -6.09 13.72
CA ASP A 177 8.89 -4.93 14.42
C ASP A 177 7.92 -3.76 14.37
N THR A 178 7.37 -3.50 13.19
CA THR A 178 6.45 -2.39 12.95
C THR A 178 5.11 -2.56 13.65
N SER A 179 4.61 -3.79 13.79
CA SER A 179 3.40 -4.10 14.57
C SER A 179 3.60 -3.93 16.09
N SER A 180 4.83 -3.92 16.56
CA SER A 180 5.16 -3.73 17.98
C SER A 180 5.43 -2.27 18.38
N ILE A 181 5.28 -1.31 17.46
CA ILE A 181 5.63 0.08 17.66
C ILE A 181 4.46 0.87 18.28
N ASP A 182 4.74 1.63 19.36
CA ASP A 182 3.85 2.69 19.83
C ASP A 182 4.00 3.91 18.90
N ILE A 183 3.07 4.04 17.95
CA ILE A 183 3.07 5.06 16.91
C ILE A 183 3.22 6.48 17.51
N GLY A 184 2.65 6.74 18.70
CA GLY A 184 2.73 8.05 19.35
C GLY A 184 4.15 8.48 19.74
N LYS A 185 5.08 7.53 19.79
CA LYS A 185 6.48 7.76 20.19
C LYS A 185 7.47 7.75 19.04
N ILE A 186 7.04 7.38 17.84
CA ILE A 186 7.91 7.38 16.67
C ILE A 186 7.81 8.69 15.91
N MET A 187 8.95 9.33 15.68
CA MET A 187 9.04 10.58 14.91
C MET A 187 9.40 10.32 13.44
N GLY A 188 10.16 9.28 13.16
CA GLY A 188 10.63 8.94 11.82
C GLY A 188 11.24 7.55 11.77
N PHE A 189 11.40 7.02 10.54
CA PHE A 189 12.10 5.78 10.24
C PHE A 189 13.24 6.02 9.25
N ILE A 190 14.38 5.41 9.51
CA ILE A 190 15.47 5.34 8.54
C ILE A 190 16.06 3.93 8.49
N THR A 191 16.36 3.43 7.28
CA THR A 191 16.91 2.07 7.12
C THR A 191 18.09 2.04 6.14
N ASP A 192 19.01 1.07 6.36
CA ASP A 192 20.13 0.82 5.45
C ASP A 192 19.64 0.28 4.11
N VAL A 193 18.72 -0.69 4.16
CA VAL A 193 18.14 -1.34 2.97
C VAL A 193 16.66 -1.02 2.81
N GLY A 194 16.12 -1.27 1.64
CA GLY A 194 14.72 -1.10 1.31
C GLY A 194 14.50 -0.17 0.11
N GLY A 195 13.35 -0.32 -0.51
CA GLY A 195 12.87 0.49 -1.62
C GLY A 195 11.49 1.11 -1.32
N ARG A 196 10.89 1.76 -2.31
CA ARG A 196 9.55 2.39 -2.17
C ARG A 196 8.44 1.38 -1.84
N THR A 197 8.64 0.11 -2.14
CA THR A 197 7.70 -0.99 -1.91
C THR A 197 8.09 -1.86 -0.71
N SER A 198 9.16 -1.52 0.03
CA SER A 198 9.55 -2.26 1.23
C SER A 198 8.50 -2.13 2.34
N HIS A 199 8.41 -3.12 3.23
CA HIS A 199 7.48 -3.10 4.35
C HIS A 199 7.61 -1.82 5.21
N ALA A 200 8.85 -1.39 5.47
CA ALA A 200 9.11 -0.13 6.19
C ALA A 200 8.51 1.08 5.47
N ALA A 201 8.62 1.12 4.13
CA ALA A 201 8.08 2.20 3.31
C ALA A 201 6.55 2.21 3.34
N ILE A 202 5.91 1.05 3.13
CA ILE A 202 4.44 0.92 3.13
C ILE A 202 3.87 1.36 4.49
N ILE A 203 4.45 0.90 5.59
CA ILE A 203 3.98 1.25 6.93
C ILE A 203 4.23 2.72 7.24
N ALA A 204 5.40 3.27 6.89
CA ALA A 204 5.68 4.69 7.07
C ALA A 204 4.67 5.58 6.33
N GLN A 205 4.28 5.19 5.11
CA GLN A 205 3.25 5.87 4.33
C GLN A 205 1.86 5.77 4.97
N SER A 206 1.45 4.56 5.39
CA SER A 206 0.15 4.33 6.05
C SER A 206 0.04 5.13 7.36
N LEU A 207 1.11 5.15 8.16
CA LEU A 207 1.16 5.85 9.44
C LEU A 207 1.58 7.34 9.30
N ARG A 208 1.96 7.80 8.11
CA ARG A 208 2.48 9.16 7.83
C ARG A 208 3.64 9.56 8.71
N ILE A 209 4.51 8.64 8.96
CA ILE A 209 5.74 8.86 9.69
C ILE A 209 6.82 9.17 8.66
N PRO A 210 7.54 10.32 8.76
CA PRO A 210 8.63 10.65 7.86
C PRO A 210 9.64 9.53 7.75
N ALA A 211 9.99 9.11 6.52
CA ALA A 211 10.86 7.96 6.36
C ALA A 211 11.78 8.08 5.13
N VAL A 212 13.01 7.59 5.33
CA VAL A 212 14.04 7.46 4.30
C VAL A 212 14.64 6.05 4.38
N VAL A 213 14.67 5.34 3.25
CA VAL A 213 15.21 3.98 3.16
C VAL A 213 16.39 3.91 2.19
N GLY A 214 17.14 2.82 2.20
CA GLY A 214 18.26 2.63 1.26
C GLY A 214 19.46 3.53 1.54
N LEU A 215 19.76 3.81 2.81
CA LEU A 215 20.90 4.63 3.24
C LEU A 215 22.24 3.87 3.27
N GLU A 216 22.22 2.56 3.02
CA GLU A 216 23.33 1.61 2.93
C GLU A 216 24.13 1.39 4.22
N SER A 217 24.39 2.43 5.01
CA SER A 217 25.33 2.35 6.14
C SER A 217 24.92 3.11 7.39
N VAL A 218 23.67 3.58 7.49
CA VAL A 218 23.25 4.44 8.59
C VAL A 218 23.37 3.77 9.97
N THR A 219 23.13 2.46 10.05
CA THR A 219 23.27 1.69 11.31
C THR A 219 24.70 1.62 11.83
N TRP A 220 25.72 1.79 10.97
CA TRP A 220 27.14 1.81 11.37
C TRP A 220 27.59 3.19 11.83
N GLU A 221 26.86 4.24 11.45
CA GLU A 221 27.24 5.62 11.65
C GLU A 221 26.49 6.29 12.81
N VAL A 222 25.41 5.65 13.26
CA VAL A 222 24.52 6.19 14.28
C VAL A 222 24.57 5.34 15.55
N GLN A 223 24.59 5.97 16.71
CA GLN A 223 24.46 5.33 18.02
C GLN A 223 23.14 5.76 18.67
N ASP A 224 22.68 5.00 19.65
CA ASP A 224 21.52 5.39 20.44
C ASP A 224 21.70 6.79 21.04
N GLY A 225 20.68 7.63 20.85
CA GLY A 225 20.71 9.02 21.33
C GLY A 225 21.39 10.02 20.39
N THR A 226 22.00 9.57 19.26
CA THR A 226 22.54 10.47 18.22
C THR A 226 21.45 11.37 17.70
N LEU A 227 21.72 12.70 17.61
CA LEU A 227 20.76 13.64 17.04
C LEU A 227 20.75 13.54 15.52
N LEU A 228 19.54 13.41 14.97
CA LEU A 228 19.31 13.26 13.53
C LEU A 228 18.33 14.32 13.02
N ILE A 229 18.53 14.72 11.77
CA ILE A 229 17.48 15.35 10.95
C ILE A 229 17.13 14.36 9.85
N VAL A 230 15.85 14.09 9.64
CA VAL A 230 15.34 13.26 8.54
C VAL A 230 14.39 14.11 7.71
N ASP A 231 14.72 14.26 6.44
CA ASP A 231 13.88 14.94 5.45
C ASP A 231 13.28 13.89 4.49
N GLY A 232 12.08 13.45 4.81
CA GLY A 232 11.31 12.49 4.01
C GLY A 232 10.76 13.06 2.69
N TYR A 233 10.96 14.36 2.40
CA TYR A 233 10.65 14.95 1.09
C TYR A 233 11.81 14.77 0.11
N THR A 234 13.05 14.94 0.59
CA THR A 234 14.25 14.91 -0.26
C THR A 234 15.06 13.62 -0.14
N GLY A 235 14.78 12.79 0.87
CA GLY A 235 15.58 11.60 1.17
C GLY A 235 16.90 11.91 1.88
N GLU A 236 17.04 13.12 2.43
CA GLU A 236 18.25 13.53 3.14
C GLU A 236 18.18 13.18 4.62
N VAL A 237 19.28 12.63 5.14
CA VAL A 237 19.47 12.36 6.57
C VAL A 237 20.75 13.04 7.02
N ILE A 238 20.69 13.82 8.09
CA ILE A 238 21.84 14.53 8.66
C ILE A 238 22.11 13.97 10.05
N ILE A 239 23.31 13.44 10.24
CA ILE A 239 23.81 12.88 11.50
C ILE A 239 24.62 13.96 12.21
N ASN A 240 24.38 14.15 13.53
CA ASN A 240 25.02 15.15 14.36
C ASN A 240 24.97 16.57 13.78
N PRO A 241 23.74 17.09 13.45
CA PRO A 241 23.58 18.43 12.89
C PRO A 241 24.12 19.49 13.86
N ASP A 242 24.70 20.54 13.29
CA ASP A 242 25.04 21.76 14.04
C ASP A 242 23.81 22.63 14.28
N ASP A 243 23.98 23.66 15.12
CA ASP A 243 22.88 24.54 15.51
C ASP A 243 22.29 25.32 14.28
N ASN A 244 23.11 25.63 13.27
CA ASN A 244 22.65 26.32 12.06
C ASN A 244 21.77 25.39 11.19
N LEU A 245 22.16 24.14 11.05
CA LEU A 245 21.36 23.14 10.33
C LEU A 245 20.05 22.87 11.05
N ILE A 246 20.06 22.78 12.38
CA ILE A 246 18.84 22.60 13.17
C ILE A 246 17.87 23.76 12.93
N ILE A 247 18.34 25.00 13.02
CA ILE A 247 17.51 26.19 12.77
C ILE A 247 16.97 26.18 11.34
N HIS A 248 17.82 25.94 10.35
CA HIS A 248 17.40 25.87 8.94
C HIS A 248 16.28 24.84 8.70
N TYR A 249 16.43 23.62 9.25
CA TYR A 249 15.41 22.57 9.07
C TYR A 249 14.17 22.78 9.92
N GLN A 250 14.28 23.50 11.05
CA GLN A 250 13.10 23.93 11.81
C GLN A 250 12.29 24.97 11.03
N GLU A 251 12.95 25.96 10.42
CA GLU A 251 12.29 26.96 9.56
C GLU A 251 11.63 26.27 8.34
N LYS A 252 12.34 25.34 7.69
CA LYS A 252 11.81 24.56 6.58
C LYS A 252 10.58 23.75 6.99
N HIS A 253 10.61 23.11 8.17
CA HIS A 253 9.48 22.36 8.72
C HIS A 253 8.28 23.24 9.04
N LEU A 254 8.50 24.41 9.64
CA LEU A 254 7.43 25.37 9.93
C LEU A 254 6.78 25.90 8.64
N ALA A 255 7.59 26.33 7.67
CA ALA A 255 7.10 26.78 6.38
C ALA A 255 6.27 25.71 5.65
N GLN A 256 6.72 24.45 5.72
CA GLN A 256 5.99 23.33 5.12
C GLN A 256 4.64 23.08 5.84
N LYS A 257 4.63 23.12 7.18
CA LYS A 257 3.38 23.00 7.96
C LYS A 257 2.40 24.15 7.71
N GLU A 258 2.89 25.37 7.57
CA GLU A 258 2.04 26.51 7.22
C GLU A 258 1.43 26.34 5.83
N LEU A 259 2.21 25.86 4.86
CA LEU A 259 1.74 25.55 3.52
C LEU A 259 0.67 24.46 3.55
N GLU A 260 0.93 23.33 4.23
CA GLU A 260 -0.04 22.22 4.37
C GLU A 260 -1.33 22.69 5.06
N SER A 261 -1.21 23.48 6.14
CA SER A 261 -2.37 24.06 6.83
C SER A 261 -3.16 25.04 5.95
N SER A 262 -2.48 25.80 5.11
CA SER A 262 -3.09 26.69 4.13
C SER A 262 -3.85 25.91 3.05
N ILE A 263 -3.22 24.86 2.53
CA ILE A 263 -3.82 23.96 1.54
C ILE A 263 -5.07 23.27 2.13
N LEU A 264 -4.98 22.77 3.35
CA LEU A 264 -6.09 22.11 4.03
C LEU A 264 -7.27 23.06 4.28
N ARG A 265 -7.02 24.29 4.72
CA ARG A 265 -8.09 25.30 4.88
C ARG A 265 -8.86 25.58 3.60
N MET A 266 -8.21 25.47 2.44
CA MET A 266 -8.82 25.69 1.14
C MET A 266 -9.42 24.42 0.52
N SER A 267 -9.30 23.27 1.16
CA SER A 267 -9.76 21.97 0.62
C SER A 267 -11.29 21.90 0.43
N HIS A 268 -12.03 22.62 1.28
CA HIS A 268 -13.51 22.68 1.17
C HIS A 268 -14.01 23.59 0.02
N LEU A 269 -13.13 24.37 -0.59
CA LEU A 269 -13.51 25.13 -1.78
C LEU A 269 -13.67 24.17 -2.97
N PRO A 270 -14.63 24.45 -3.89
CA PRO A 270 -14.82 23.64 -5.08
C PRO A 270 -13.53 23.51 -5.91
N ALA A 271 -13.31 22.32 -6.46
CA ALA A 271 -12.25 22.10 -7.42
C ALA A 271 -12.65 22.68 -8.78
N LYS A 272 -12.20 23.90 -9.04
CA LYS A 272 -12.54 24.69 -10.22
C LYS A 272 -11.27 25.29 -10.82
N THR A 273 -11.03 25.05 -12.12
CA THR A 273 -9.89 25.62 -12.86
C THR A 273 -9.98 27.15 -12.93
N VAL A 274 -8.88 27.81 -13.30
CA VAL A 274 -8.83 29.29 -13.42
C VAL A 274 -9.81 29.82 -14.48
N ASP A 275 -10.10 29.04 -15.52
CA ASP A 275 -11.05 29.31 -16.58
C ASP A 275 -12.48 28.80 -16.30
N GLY A 276 -12.70 28.30 -15.08
CA GLY A 276 -14.05 28.03 -14.57
C GLY A 276 -14.58 26.63 -14.73
N TYR A 277 -13.83 25.67 -15.28
CA TYR A 277 -14.26 24.28 -15.36
C TYR A 277 -14.27 23.62 -13.98
N LYS A 278 -15.38 22.96 -13.64
CA LYS A 278 -15.57 22.31 -12.35
C LYS A 278 -15.39 20.81 -12.51
N ILE A 279 -14.63 20.17 -11.62
CA ILE A 279 -14.44 18.74 -11.51
C ILE A 279 -14.74 18.27 -10.10
N ALA A 280 -15.32 17.09 -9.94
CA ALA A 280 -15.55 16.52 -8.61
C ALA A 280 -14.28 15.80 -8.11
N VAL A 281 -13.96 16.01 -6.83
CA VAL A 281 -12.84 15.32 -6.18
C VAL A 281 -13.40 14.48 -5.03
N MET A 282 -13.33 13.16 -5.21
CA MET A 282 -13.90 12.14 -4.35
C MET A 282 -12.82 11.44 -3.53
N ALA A 283 -13.24 10.75 -2.46
CA ALA A 283 -12.33 9.91 -1.69
C ALA A 283 -12.41 8.44 -2.10
N ASN A 284 -11.26 7.75 -2.03
CA ASN A 284 -11.16 6.30 -1.94
C ASN A 284 -11.07 5.93 -0.47
N ILE A 285 -11.88 4.98 0.00
CA ILE A 285 -11.85 4.47 1.38
C ILE A 285 -11.95 2.95 1.40
N GLU A 286 -11.44 2.37 2.48
CA GLU A 286 -11.52 0.93 2.81
C GLU A 286 -12.25 0.70 4.13
N PHE A 287 -12.22 1.70 5.03
CA PHE A 287 -12.79 1.62 6.38
C PHE A 287 -13.78 2.75 6.62
N LEU A 288 -14.79 2.45 7.45
CA LEU A 288 -15.79 3.44 7.86
C LEU A 288 -15.17 4.64 8.59
N GLU A 289 -14.15 4.41 9.38
CA GLU A 289 -13.41 5.43 10.13
C GLU A 289 -12.76 6.49 9.22
N GLU A 290 -12.48 6.16 7.96
CA GLU A 290 -11.88 7.09 6.99
C GLU A 290 -12.87 8.13 6.47
N VAL A 291 -14.18 7.92 6.64
CA VAL A 291 -15.22 8.86 6.20
C VAL A 291 -15.04 10.25 6.83
N ALA A 292 -14.73 10.30 8.13
CA ALA A 292 -14.47 11.57 8.81
C ALA A 292 -13.28 12.31 8.17
N ALA A 293 -12.17 11.60 7.93
CA ALA A 293 -11.01 12.18 7.27
C ALA A 293 -11.32 12.63 5.84
N ALA A 294 -12.11 11.88 5.08
CA ALA A 294 -12.53 12.26 3.73
C ALA A 294 -13.31 13.60 3.74
N LYS A 295 -14.24 13.77 4.66
CA LYS A 295 -14.99 15.01 4.82
C LYS A 295 -14.10 16.17 5.24
N ASP A 296 -13.23 15.98 6.24
CA ASP A 296 -12.32 17.00 6.75
C ASP A 296 -11.33 17.48 5.68
N HIS A 297 -10.97 16.62 4.73
CA HIS A 297 -10.11 16.97 3.60
C HIS A 297 -10.88 17.47 2.38
N GLY A 298 -12.20 17.64 2.50
CA GLY A 298 -13.02 18.28 1.48
C GLY A 298 -13.42 17.37 0.32
N ALA A 299 -13.56 16.06 0.56
CA ALA A 299 -14.15 15.14 -0.43
C ALA A 299 -15.58 15.55 -0.78
N GLU A 300 -15.93 15.47 -2.06
CA GLU A 300 -17.27 15.74 -2.60
C GLU A 300 -18.10 14.44 -2.74
N GLY A 301 -17.66 13.35 -2.10
CA GLY A 301 -18.27 12.03 -2.07
C GLY A 301 -17.23 10.95 -1.90
N ILE A 302 -17.68 9.70 -1.91
CA ILE A 302 -16.84 8.50 -1.99
C ILE A 302 -16.95 7.96 -3.41
N GLY A 303 -15.86 8.08 -4.19
CA GLY A 303 -15.82 7.58 -5.57
C GLY A 303 -15.41 6.12 -5.66
N LEU A 304 -14.81 5.58 -4.58
CA LEU A 304 -14.49 4.16 -4.46
C LEU A 304 -14.52 3.75 -2.98
N TYR A 305 -15.51 2.95 -2.62
CA TYR A 305 -15.48 2.16 -1.39
C TYR A 305 -15.05 0.74 -1.72
N ARG A 306 -13.90 0.32 -1.20
CA ARG A 306 -13.36 -1.03 -1.34
C ARG A 306 -13.96 -1.92 -0.27
N THR A 307 -14.60 -3.02 -0.68
CA THR A 307 -15.35 -3.90 0.23
C THR A 307 -14.59 -5.12 0.69
N GLU A 308 -13.35 -5.29 0.24
CA GLU A 308 -12.53 -6.48 0.47
C GLU A 308 -12.27 -6.75 1.95
N TYR A 309 -12.13 -5.69 2.74
CA TYR A 309 -11.86 -5.79 4.17
C TYR A 309 -12.88 -6.63 4.93
N HIS A 310 -14.18 -6.47 4.62
CA HIS A 310 -15.24 -7.26 5.26
C HIS A 310 -15.06 -8.76 5.09
N TYR A 311 -14.47 -9.16 3.97
CA TYR A 311 -14.25 -10.56 3.61
C TYR A 311 -12.91 -11.12 4.11
N LEU A 312 -11.98 -10.25 4.52
CA LEU A 312 -10.66 -10.63 5.03
C LEU A 312 -10.58 -10.60 6.56
N ARG A 313 -11.52 -9.96 7.23
CA ARG A 313 -11.49 -9.69 8.68
C ARG A 313 -11.71 -10.92 9.56
N GLY A 314 -12.37 -11.96 9.07
CA GLY A 314 -12.77 -13.14 9.85
C GLY A 314 -12.51 -14.47 9.16
N ASN A 315 -12.77 -15.56 9.89
CA ASN A 315 -12.74 -16.92 9.32
C ASN A 315 -14.04 -17.29 8.59
N GLU A 316 -15.08 -16.46 8.68
CA GLU A 316 -16.39 -16.66 8.06
C GLU A 316 -16.69 -15.47 7.13
N LEU A 317 -17.46 -15.76 6.07
CA LEU A 317 -17.93 -14.72 5.16
C LEU A 317 -18.89 -13.76 5.86
N PRO A 318 -18.86 -12.44 5.59
CA PRO A 318 -19.75 -11.48 6.22
C PRO A 318 -21.20 -11.76 5.87
N GLY A 319 -22.08 -11.61 6.86
CA GLY A 319 -23.53 -11.73 6.70
C GLY A 319 -24.16 -10.48 6.07
N GLU A 320 -25.39 -10.64 5.54
CA GLU A 320 -26.13 -9.51 4.95
C GLU A 320 -26.35 -8.34 5.92
N GLU A 321 -26.68 -8.63 7.19
CA GLU A 321 -26.95 -7.60 8.20
C GLU A 321 -25.68 -6.82 8.58
N GLU A 322 -24.54 -7.47 8.65
CA GLU A 322 -23.26 -6.84 8.90
C GLU A 322 -22.92 -5.86 7.78
N LEU A 323 -22.91 -6.34 6.54
CA LEU A 323 -22.66 -5.49 5.36
C LEU A 323 -23.67 -4.34 5.24
N PHE A 324 -24.94 -4.61 5.50
CA PHE A 324 -26.00 -3.59 5.46
C PHE A 324 -25.78 -2.50 6.50
N SER A 325 -25.41 -2.87 7.74
CA SER A 325 -25.16 -1.91 8.81
C SER A 325 -24.03 -0.95 8.43
N ASP A 326 -22.91 -1.48 7.92
CA ASP A 326 -21.74 -0.67 7.59
C ASP A 326 -21.98 0.22 6.36
N TYR A 327 -22.65 -0.31 5.32
CA TYR A 327 -22.99 0.49 4.14
C TYR A 327 -24.01 1.58 4.46
N LYS A 328 -25.00 1.31 5.31
CA LYS A 328 -25.97 2.29 5.78
C LYS A 328 -25.29 3.41 6.56
N GLU A 329 -24.48 3.07 7.55
CA GLU A 329 -23.77 4.07 8.37
C GLU A 329 -22.88 4.96 7.50
N MET A 330 -22.13 4.39 6.57
CA MET A 330 -21.29 5.15 5.64
C MET A 330 -22.10 6.15 4.81
N VAL A 331 -23.23 5.71 4.26
CA VAL A 331 -24.08 6.56 3.42
C VAL A 331 -24.73 7.68 4.23
N GLU A 332 -25.21 7.39 5.44
CA GLU A 332 -25.75 8.40 6.35
C GLU A 332 -24.69 9.43 6.76
N LEU A 333 -23.45 9.00 7.03
CA LEU A 333 -22.34 9.88 7.34
C LEU A 333 -21.94 10.77 6.15
N MET A 334 -22.03 10.25 4.91
CA MET A 334 -21.65 11.00 3.71
C MET A 334 -22.76 11.90 3.18
N ALA A 335 -24.01 11.72 3.58
CA ALA A 335 -25.12 12.52 3.07
C ALA A 335 -24.83 14.04 3.11
N PRO A 336 -25.17 14.80 2.07
CA PRO A 336 -25.91 14.43 0.86
C PRO A 336 -25.06 13.92 -0.32
N TYR A 337 -23.77 13.67 -0.11
CA TYR A 337 -22.80 13.30 -1.15
C TYR A 337 -22.97 11.84 -1.60
N PRO A 338 -22.60 11.51 -2.86
CA PRO A 338 -22.71 10.14 -3.37
C PRO A 338 -21.63 9.22 -2.79
N VAL A 339 -21.97 7.92 -2.74
CA VAL A 339 -21.06 6.84 -2.35
C VAL A 339 -21.09 5.76 -3.41
N THR A 340 -19.94 5.51 -4.05
CA THR A 340 -19.79 4.43 -5.03
C THR A 340 -19.20 3.21 -4.34
N ILE A 341 -20.02 2.15 -4.23
CA ILE A 341 -19.61 0.87 -3.64
C ILE A 341 -19.14 -0.07 -4.74
N ARG A 342 -17.88 -0.46 -4.70
CA ARG A 342 -17.33 -1.52 -5.55
C ARG A 342 -17.71 -2.88 -4.97
N THR A 343 -18.31 -3.75 -5.78
CA THR A 343 -18.53 -5.13 -5.37
C THR A 343 -17.21 -5.85 -5.19
N LEU A 344 -17.24 -6.98 -4.48
CA LEU A 344 -16.07 -7.75 -4.07
C LEU A 344 -15.02 -7.92 -5.18
N ASP A 345 -13.77 -7.56 -4.89
CA ASP A 345 -12.62 -7.70 -5.78
C ASP A 345 -11.53 -8.59 -5.14
N LEU A 346 -11.89 -9.82 -4.79
CA LEU A 346 -10.97 -10.83 -4.27
C LEU A 346 -11.06 -12.13 -5.08
N GLY A 347 -9.99 -12.90 -5.05
CA GLY A 347 -9.95 -14.27 -5.53
C GLY A 347 -10.43 -15.27 -4.47
N GLY A 348 -10.92 -16.42 -4.91
CA GLY A 348 -11.41 -17.47 -4.02
C GLY A 348 -10.34 -18.07 -3.09
N ASP A 349 -9.08 -17.97 -3.46
CA ASP A 349 -7.92 -18.40 -2.69
C ASP A 349 -7.72 -17.60 -1.39
N ARG A 350 -8.16 -16.33 -1.37
CA ARG A 350 -8.08 -15.46 -0.19
C ARG A 350 -9.29 -15.57 0.74
N LEU A 351 -10.44 -15.99 0.23
CA LEU A 351 -11.71 -16.06 0.96
C LEU A 351 -11.88 -17.31 1.84
N SER A 352 -11.10 -18.35 1.63
CA SER A 352 -11.19 -19.59 2.42
C SER A 352 -9.82 -20.24 2.58
N PRO A 353 -8.96 -19.72 3.46
CA PRO A 353 -7.71 -20.37 3.80
C PRO A 353 -8.03 -21.74 4.42
N GLY A 354 -7.77 -22.84 3.70
CA GLY A 354 -7.99 -24.20 4.20
C GLY A 354 -9.09 -25.01 3.50
N ALA A 355 -9.87 -24.43 2.59
CA ALA A 355 -10.91 -25.17 1.84
C ALA A 355 -10.38 -26.06 0.69
N GLY A 356 -9.09 -26.36 0.63
CA GLY A 356 -8.50 -27.28 -0.37
C GLY A 356 -8.54 -26.72 -1.81
N THR A 357 -8.78 -25.43 -1.99
CA THR A 357 -8.67 -24.77 -3.28
C THR A 357 -7.21 -24.72 -3.68
N LYS A 358 -6.87 -25.35 -4.80
CA LYS A 358 -5.52 -25.24 -5.38
C LYS A 358 -5.22 -23.77 -5.59
N THR A 359 -4.11 -23.29 -5.05
CA THR A 359 -3.57 -21.96 -5.36
C THR A 359 -3.48 -21.79 -6.87
N GLU A 360 -4.12 -20.76 -7.40
CA GLU A 360 -4.04 -20.45 -8.81
C GLU A 360 -2.63 -20.00 -9.16
N THR A 361 -2.09 -20.48 -10.27
CA THR A 361 -0.74 -20.11 -10.74
C THR A 361 -0.63 -18.62 -11.04
N ASN A 362 -1.71 -17.98 -11.48
CA ASN A 362 -1.79 -16.56 -11.79
C ASN A 362 -3.08 -15.95 -11.20
N PRO A 363 -3.15 -15.66 -9.91
CA PRO A 363 -4.37 -15.17 -9.26
C PRO A 363 -4.93 -13.89 -9.87
N ALA A 364 -4.06 -12.99 -10.36
CA ALA A 364 -4.47 -11.75 -11.01
C ALA A 364 -5.25 -11.98 -12.31
N LEU A 365 -5.00 -13.09 -13.02
CA LEU A 365 -5.67 -13.48 -14.28
C LEU A 365 -6.75 -14.54 -14.05
N GLY A 366 -6.90 -15.03 -12.84
CA GLY A 366 -7.73 -16.15 -12.46
C GLY A 366 -9.17 -15.81 -12.07
N LEU A 367 -9.71 -16.61 -11.16
CA LEU A 367 -11.07 -16.50 -10.64
C LEU A 367 -11.14 -15.44 -9.53
N ARG A 368 -11.21 -14.16 -9.90
CA ARG A 368 -11.34 -13.04 -8.97
C ARG A 368 -12.49 -12.10 -9.33
N ALA A 369 -12.87 -11.25 -8.42
CA ALA A 369 -13.82 -10.16 -8.60
C ALA A 369 -15.15 -10.65 -9.20
N ILE A 370 -15.66 -10.00 -10.23
CA ILE A 370 -16.93 -10.35 -10.84
C ILE A 370 -16.98 -11.80 -11.32
N ARG A 371 -15.86 -12.36 -11.79
CA ARG A 371 -15.79 -13.76 -12.23
C ARG A 371 -16.06 -14.73 -11.06
N PHE A 372 -15.49 -14.43 -9.89
CA PHE A 372 -15.77 -15.16 -8.66
C PHE A 372 -17.23 -14.98 -8.22
N CYS A 373 -17.74 -13.75 -8.26
CA CYS A 373 -19.12 -13.42 -7.91
C CYS A 373 -20.14 -14.16 -8.77
N LEU A 374 -19.93 -14.21 -10.09
CA LEU A 374 -20.81 -14.94 -11.02
C LEU A 374 -20.79 -16.46 -10.79
N LYS A 375 -19.65 -17.02 -10.38
CA LYS A 375 -19.53 -18.44 -10.04
C LYS A 375 -20.12 -18.78 -8.66
N ASN A 376 -20.18 -17.79 -7.74
CA ASN A 376 -20.71 -17.94 -6.38
C ASN A 376 -21.86 -16.97 -6.13
N PRO A 377 -23.02 -17.16 -6.79
CA PRO A 377 -24.10 -16.18 -6.80
C PRO A 377 -24.69 -15.90 -5.41
N ASP A 378 -24.62 -16.84 -4.47
CA ASP A 378 -25.16 -16.63 -3.12
C ASP A 378 -24.36 -15.58 -2.35
N ILE A 379 -23.04 -15.60 -2.43
CA ILE A 379 -22.15 -14.59 -1.84
C ILE A 379 -22.44 -13.23 -2.49
N PHE A 380 -22.52 -13.22 -3.80
CA PHE A 380 -22.78 -12.00 -4.57
C PHE A 380 -24.17 -11.39 -4.25
N LYS A 381 -25.21 -12.20 -4.21
CA LYS A 381 -26.56 -11.75 -3.84
C LYS A 381 -26.63 -11.20 -2.43
N THR A 382 -25.90 -11.79 -1.48
CA THR A 382 -25.81 -11.28 -0.11
C THR A 382 -25.25 -9.87 -0.09
N GLN A 383 -24.16 -9.60 -0.82
CA GLN A 383 -23.61 -8.26 -0.94
C GLN A 383 -24.57 -7.30 -1.64
N LEU A 384 -25.16 -7.70 -2.76
CA LEU A 384 -26.11 -6.86 -3.51
C LEU A 384 -27.36 -6.50 -2.70
N ARG A 385 -27.91 -7.43 -1.90
CA ARG A 385 -29.05 -7.12 -1.00
C ARG A 385 -28.65 -6.08 0.03
N ALA A 386 -27.47 -6.22 0.65
CA ALA A 386 -26.98 -5.24 1.61
C ALA A 386 -26.83 -3.83 0.97
N ILE A 387 -26.24 -3.74 -0.21
CA ILE A 387 -26.06 -2.48 -0.95
C ILE A 387 -27.42 -1.86 -1.30
N LEU A 388 -28.33 -2.64 -1.88
CA LEU A 388 -29.67 -2.16 -2.25
C LEU A 388 -30.45 -1.69 -1.04
N ARG A 389 -30.46 -2.43 0.06
CA ARG A 389 -31.12 -2.01 1.31
C ARG A 389 -30.55 -0.70 1.84
N ALA A 390 -29.22 -0.54 1.81
CA ALA A 390 -28.55 0.68 2.24
C ALA A 390 -28.89 1.88 1.34
N SER A 391 -29.19 1.66 0.05
CA SER A 391 -29.56 2.74 -0.89
C SER A 391 -30.85 3.49 -0.52
N ALA A 392 -31.68 2.91 0.34
CA ALA A 392 -32.88 3.61 0.87
C ALA A 392 -32.52 4.77 1.84
N TYR A 393 -31.24 4.84 2.30
CA TYR A 393 -30.81 5.80 3.33
C TYR A 393 -29.93 6.92 2.77
N GLY A 394 -29.57 6.89 1.49
CA GLY A 394 -28.80 7.95 0.84
C GLY A 394 -28.38 7.59 -0.58
N ASN A 395 -27.48 8.40 -1.16
CA ASN A 395 -27.10 8.31 -2.57
C ASN A 395 -26.00 7.26 -2.79
N ILE A 396 -26.40 6.02 -3.12
CA ILE A 396 -25.48 4.93 -3.46
C ILE A 396 -25.39 4.73 -4.97
N GLN A 397 -24.21 4.42 -5.42
CA GLN A 397 -23.92 3.90 -6.76
C GLN A 397 -23.21 2.54 -6.62
N VAL A 398 -23.52 1.59 -7.50
CA VAL A 398 -22.86 0.26 -7.54
C VAL A 398 -21.89 0.20 -8.68
N MET A 399 -20.68 -0.30 -8.42
CA MET A 399 -19.64 -0.45 -9.43
C MET A 399 -19.13 -1.90 -9.48
N PHE A 400 -19.08 -2.47 -10.69
CA PHE A 400 -18.61 -3.83 -10.91
C PHE A 400 -17.16 -3.83 -11.42
N PRO A 401 -16.23 -4.47 -10.67
CA PRO A 401 -14.82 -4.61 -11.08
C PRO A 401 -14.61 -5.70 -12.12
N MET A 402 -13.48 -5.68 -12.81
CA MET A 402 -12.96 -6.74 -13.68
C MET A 402 -13.89 -7.13 -14.85
N ILE A 403 -14.77 -6.23 -15.30
CA ILE A 403 -15.62 -6.46 -16.47
C ILE A 403 -14.73 -6.46 -17.72
N SER A 404 -14.72 -7.57 -18.45
CA SER A 404 -13.94 -7.73 -19.69
C SER A 404 -14.75 -7.50 -20.96
N GLY A 405 -16.09 -7.52 -20.87
CA GLY A 405 -16.99 -7.33 -22.01
C GLY A 405 -18.46 -7.33 -21.63
N LEU A 406 -19.34 -7.15 -22.63
CA LEU A 406 -20.76 -6.93 -22.41
C LEU A 406 -21.46 -8.12 -21.74
N GLN A 407 -21.11 -9.36 -22.10
CA GLN A 407 -21.82 -10.53 -21.55
C GLN A 407 -21.68 -10.63 -20.02
N GLU A 408 -20.46 -10.45 -19.49
CA GLU A 408 -20.22 -10.46 -18.04
C GLU A 408 -21.03 -9.36 -17.35
N PHE A 409 -21.14 -8.18 -17.95
CA PHE A 409 -21.95 -7.09 -17.42
C PHE A 409 -23.44 -7.44 -17.42
N LEU A 410 -23.96 -8.02 -18.51
CA LEU A 410 -25.36 -8.42 -18.60
C LEU A 410 -25.72 -9.52 -17.59
N ASP A 411 -24.84 -10.51 -17.42
CA ASP A 411 -25.04 -11.58 -16.42
C ASP A 411 -25.05 -11.01 -15.01
N THR A 412 -24.14 -10.09 -14.72
CA THR A 412 -24.08 -9.35 -13.45
C THR A 412 -25.35 -8.54 -13.18
N HIS A 413 -25.79 -7.80 -14.19
CA HIS A 413 -27.01 -6.98 -14.13
C HIS A 413 -28.28 -7.84 -13.95
N ALA A 414 -28.32 -9.05 -14.56
CA ALA A 414 -29.42 -9.98 -14.38
C ALA A 414 -29.54 -10.43 -12.91
N ILE A 415 -28.43 -10.74 -12.25
CA ILE A 415 -28.43 -11.08 -10.81
C ILE A 415 -28.88 -9.88 -9.97
N LEU A 416 -28.41 -8.68 -10.26
CA LEU A 416 -28.86 -7.47 -9.56
C LEU A 416 -30.38 -7.27 -9.69
N LYS A 417 -30.92 -7.40 -10.91
CA LYS A 417 -32.38 -7.31 -11.15
C LYS A 417 -33.16 -8.40 -10.40
N GLN A 418 -32.61 -9.61 -10.32
CA GLN A 418 -33.23 -10.67 -9.54
C GLN A 418 -33.31 -10.29 -8.06
N VAL A 419 -32.22 -9.74 -7.50
CA VAL A 419 -32.18 -9.29 -6.09
C VAL A 419 -33.15 -8.12 -5.85
N MET A 420 -33.26 -7.18 -6.77
CA MET A 420 -34.28 -6.10 -6.71
C MET A 420 -35.70 -6.69 -6.64
N GLY A 421 -36.02 -7.66 -7.50
CA GLY A 421 -37.31 -8.35 -7.46
C GLY A 421 -37.59 -9.06 -6.13
N GLU A 422 -36.59 -9.76 -5.59
CA GLU A 422 -36.66 -10.44 -4.28
C GLU A 422 -36.95 -9.46 -3.13
N LEU A 423 -36.37 -8.25 -3.17
CA LEU A 423 -36.60 -7.20 -2.18
C LEU A 423 -37.98 -6.56 -2.34
N GLU A 424 -38.44 -6.34 -3.58
CA GLU A 424 -39.80 -5.83 -3.88
C GLU A 424 -40.88 -6.79 -3.37
N GLU A 425 -40.74 -8.10 -3.65
CA GLU A 425 -41.67 -9.12 -3.14
C GLU A 425 -41.75 -9.16 -1.61
N LYS A 426 -40.64 -8.86 -0.93
CA LYS A 426 -40.58 -8.78 0.54
C LYS A 426 -41.00 -7.42 1.10
N GLY A 427 -41.32 -6.45 0.25
CA GLY A 427 -41.66 -5.09 0.67
C GLY A 427 -40.51 -4.32 1.33
N ILE A 428 -39.26 -4.68 1.04
CA ILE A 428 -38.07 -4.02 1.57
C ILE A 428 -37.73 -2.81 0.69
N ALA A 429 -37.56 -1.65 1.30
CA ALA A 429 -37.28 -0.41 0.59
C ALA A 429 -35.84 -0.38 0.06
N PHE A 430 -35.66 0.11 -1.17
CA PHE A 430 -34.37 0.41 -1.80
C PHE A 430 -34.55 1.49 -2.89
N ASP A 431 -33.49 2.10 -3.34
CA ASP A 431 -33.50 3.04 -4.47
C ASP A 431 -33.63 2.28 -5.80
N ARG A 432 -34.77 2.40 -6.47
CA ARG A 432 -35.02 1.79 -7.79
C ARG A 432 -34.22 2.45 -8.90
N GLY A 433 -33.74 3.67 -8.69
CA GLY A 433 -32.93 4.44 -9.62
C GLY A 433 -31.42 4.36 -9.33
N ILE A 434 -30.99 3.40 -8.51
CA ILE A 434 -29.57 3.23 -8.19
C ILE A 434 -28.72 3.15 -9.46
N LYS A 435 -27.69 3.99 -9.55
CA LYS A 435 -26.79 4.01 -10.69
C LYS A 435 -25.86 2.81 -10.69
N ILE A 436 -25.65 2.23 -11.87
CA ILE A 436 -24.85 1.03 -12.07
C ILE A 436 -23.67 1.35 -12.99
N GLY A 437 -22.47 1.22 -12.48
CA GLY A 437 -21.23 1.52 -13.21
C GLY A 437 -20.34 0.33 -13.42
N ILE A 438 -19.37 0.54 -14.31
CA ILE A 438 -18.32 -0.42 -14.64
C ILE A 438 -16.98 0.17 -14.29
N MET A 439 -16.13 -0.61 -13.60
CA MET A 439 -14.71 -0.30 -13.51
C MET A 439 -14.02 -0.71 -14.81
N ILE A 440 -13.51 0.27 -15.54
CA ILE A 440 -12.75 0.05 -16.78
C ILE A 440 -11.29 -0.12 -16.42
N GLU A 441 -10.88 -1.36 -16.32
CA GLU A 441 -9.52 -1.75 -15.87
C GLU A 441 -8.94 -2.93 -16.69
N ILE A 442 -9.74 -3.51 -17.59
CA ILE A 442 -9.32 -4.56 -18.52
C ILE A 442 -9.19 -3.96 -19.94
N PRO A 443 -8.08 -4.19 -20.66
CA PRO A 443 -7.88 -3.63 -22.00
C PRO A 443 -8.98 -4.01 -23.01
N SER A 444 -9.60 -5.19 -22.86
CA SER A 444 -10.75 -5.57 -23.71
C SER A 444 -11.96 -4.69 -23.43
N ALA A 445 -12.23 -4.31 -22.17
CA ALA A 445 -13.32 -3.38 -21.84
C ALA A 445 -13.08 -1.98 -22.44
N VAL A 446 -11.82 -1.52 -22.45
CA VAL A 446 -11.46 -0.28 -23.16
C VAL A 446 -11.81 -0.38 -24.65
N SER A 447 -11.48 -1.50 -25.29
CA SER A 447 -11.72 -1.71 -26.72
C SER A 447 -13.21 -1.75 -27.12
N VAL A 448 -14.09 -2.12 -26.18
CA VAL A 448 -15.55 -2.21 -26.39
C VAL A 448 -16.33 -1.20 -25.53
N ALA A 449 -15.66 -0.14 -25.08
CA ALA A 449 -16.24 0.87 -24.19
C ALA A 449 -17.52 1.51 -24.77
N ASP A 450 -17.58 1.69 -26.09
CA ASP A 450 -18.76 2.21 -26.82
C ASP A 450 -19.98 1.28 -26.74
N ILE A 451 -19.75 -0.03 -26.63
CA ILE A 451 -20.81 -1.02 -26.40
C ILE A 451 -21.25 -0.97 -24.95
N LEU A 452 -20.29 -0.96 -24.00
CA LEU A 452 -20.56 -0.94 -22.55
C LEU A 452 -21.28 0.34 -22.12
N ALA A 453 -20.92 1.50 -22.69
CA ALA A 453 -21.52 2.80 -22.39
C ALA A 453 -23.02 2.88 -22.66
N LYS A 454 -23.56 2.00 -23.50
CA LYS A 454 -25.01 1.93 -23.78
C LYS A 454 -25.81 1.23 -22.68
N HIS A 455 -25.10 0.58 -21.73
CA HIS A 455 -25.71 -0.27 -20.71
C HIS A 455 -25.33 0.15 -19.27
N ALA A 456 -24.31 0.97 -19.11
CA ALA A 456 -23.85 1.47 -17.81
C ALA A 456 -24.24 2.95 -17.63
N ASP A 457 -24.45 3.36 -16.37
CA ASP A 457 -24.76 4.74 -16.02
C ASP A 457 -23.50 5.60 -15.83
N PHE A 458 -22.36 4.98 -15.55
CA PHE A 458 -21.06 5.63 -15.42
C PHE A 458 -19.90 4.66 -15.61
N PHE A 459 -18.71 5.20 -15.89
CA PHE A 459 -17.44 4.48 -15.89
C PHE A 459 -16.53 4.99 -14.78
N SER A 460 -15.75 4.10 -14.18
CA SER A 460 -14.64 4.45 -13.30
C SER A 460 -13.38 3.75 -13.81
N ILE A 461 -12.35 4.52 -14.14
CA ILE A 461 -11.12 3.95 -14.70
C ILE A 461 -10.21 3.50 -13.57
N GLY A 462 -9.99 2.18 -13.46
CA GLY A 462 -9.08 1.55 -12.51
C GLY A 462 -7.67 1.48 -13.09
N THR A 463 -6.90 2.58 -13.02
CA THR A 463 -5.60 2.68 -13.70
C THR A 463 -4.57 1.68 -13.20
N ASN A 464 -4.65 1.23 -11.94
CA ASN A 464 -3.69 0.28 -11.39
C ASN A 464 -3.71 -1.05 -12.15
N ASP A 465 -4.88 -1.65 -12.27
CA ASP A 465 -5.05 -2.91 -12.98
C ASP A 465 -5.01 -2.70 -14.50
N LEU A 466 -5.51 -1.57 -15.01
CA LEU A 466 -5.39 -1.24 -16.44
C LEU A 466 -3.93 -1.21 -16.91
N ILE A 467 -3.03 -0.57 -16.15
CA ILE A 467 -1.60 -0.52 -16.48
C ILE A 467 -0.99 -1.92 -16.40
N GLN A 468 -1.30 -2.67 -15.35
CA GLN A 468 -0.81 -4.03 -15.15
C GLN A 468 -1.17 -4.94 -16.32
N TYR A 469 -2.45 -4.95 -16.71
CA TYR A 469 -2.92 -5.82 -17.80
C TYR A 469 -2.52 -5.31 -19.19
N ALA A 470 -2.48 -4.00 -19.39
CA ALA A 470 -2.11 -3.44 -20.69
C ALA A 470 -0.62 -3.61 -21.01
N LEU A 471 0.24 -3.54 -20.01
CA LEU A 471 1.68 -3.73 -20.17
C LEU A 471 2.13 -5.16 -19.88
N ALA A 472 1.18 -6.05 -19.47
CA ALA A 472 1.45 -7.45 -19.11
C ALA A 472 2.53 -7.60 -18.03
N ILE A 473 2.43 -6.80 -16.98
CA ILE A 473 3.39 -6.77 -15.86
C ILE A 473 2.66 -7.01 -14.54
N ASP A 474 3.35 -7.63 -13.61
CA ASP A 474 2.92 -7.65 -12.22
C ASP A 474 3.62 -6.52 -11.45
N ARG A 475 2.83 -5.56 -10.93
CA ARG A 475 3.34 -4.39 -10.21
C ARG A 475 4.00 -4.74 -8.87
N ILE A 476 3.70 -5.91 -8.31
CA ILE A 476 4.26 -6.39 -7.05
C ILE A 476 5.61 -7.09 -7.30
N ASN A 477 5.82 -7.63 -8.50
CA ASN A 477 7.04 -8.33 -8.88
C ASN A 477 8.22 -7.35 -9.02
N GLU A 478 9.20 -7.44 -8.13
CA GLU A 478 10.37 -6.53 -8.08
C GLU A 478 11.19 -6.51 -9.37
N HIS A 479 11.19 -7.61 -10.14
CA HIS A 479 11.96 -7.72 -11.38
C HIS A 479 11.34 -6.96 -12.55
N VAL A 480 10.04 -6.72 -12.54
CA VAL A 480 9.30 -6.04 -13.62
C VAL A 480 8.53 -4.79 -13.17
N ALA A 481 8.44 -4.53 -11.86
CA ALA A 481 7.74 -3.36 -11.31
C ALA A 481 8.25 -2.02 -11.90
N PHE A 482 9.53 -1.94 -12.30
CA PHE A 482 10.08 -0.75 -12.98
C PHE A 482 9.42 -0.46 -14.34
N MET A 483 8.75 -1.44 -14.95
CA MET A 483 7.98 -1.29 -16.19
C MET A 483 6.57 -0.73 -15.94
N TYR A 484 6.12 -0.62 -14.69
CA TYR A 484 4.86 0.02 -14.35
C TYR A 484 4.97 1.52 -14.60
N GLN A 485 4.44 1.98 -15.74
CA GLN A 485 4.64 3.33 -16.23
C GLN A 485 3.29 4.03 -16.50
N PRO A 486 2.77 4.83 -15.56
CA PRO A 486 1.51 5.56 -15.75
C PRO A 486 1.50 6.50 -16.96
N PHE A 487 2.66 7.06 -17.32
CA PHE A 487 2.83 7.94 -18.48
C PHE A 487 3.10 7.21 -19.79
N HIS A 488 2.90 5.89 -19.83
CA HIS A 488 3.09 5.13 -21.07
C HIS A 488 2.06 5.57 -22.14
N PRO A 489 2.48 5.88 -23.39
CA PRO A 489 1.58 6.38 -24.43
C PRO A 489 0.35 5.50 -24.68
N ALA A 490 0.47 4.18 -24.56
CA ALA A 490 -0.67 3.26 -24.69
C ALA A 490 -1.71 3.50 -23.59
N ILE A 491 -1.27 3.69 -22.34
CA ILE A 491 -2.17 3.93 -21.20
C ILE A 491 -2.91 5.25 -21.39
N LEU A 492 -2.20 6.31 -21.75
CA LEU A 492 -2.81 7.62 -21.97
C LEU A 492 -3.86 7.59 -23.09
N ARG A 493 -3.59 6.88 -24.19
CA ARG A 493 -4.54 6.69 -25.28
C ARG A 493 -5.76 5.87 -24.86
N MET A 494 -5.57 4.83 -24.03
CA MET A 494 -6.67 4.04 -23.48
C MET A 494 -7.58 4.89 -22.61
N ILE A 495 -7.02 5.66 -21.67
CA ILE A 495 -7.80 6.56 -20.82
C ILE A 495 -8.56 7.59 -21.65
N GLN A 496 -7.88 8.25 -22.60
CA GLN A 496 -8.50 9.22 -23.49
C GLN A 496 -9.66 8.62 -24.29
N HIS A 497 -9.48 7.38 -24.79
CA HIS A 497 -10.53 6.69 -25.54
C HIS A 497 -11.78 6.46 -24.67
N VAL A 498 -11.61 5.96 -23.45
CA VAL A 498 -12.73 5.73 -22.52
C VAL A 498 -13.45 7.04 -22.20
N VAL A 499 -12.70 8.11 -21.90
CA VAL A 499 -13.28 9.43 -21.60
C VAL A 499 -14.07 9.97 -22.81
N LYS A 500 -13.52 9.85 -24.02
CA LYS A 500 -14.20 10.27 -25.24
C LYS A 500 -15.52 9.52 -25.44
N VAL A 501 -15.47 8.20 -25.32
CA VAL A 501 -16.66 7.32 -25.46
C VAL A 501 -17.73 7.66 -24.41
N GLY A 502 -17.33 7.84 -23.15
CA GLY A 502 -18.26 8.20 -22.08
C GLY A 502 -18.95 9.54 -22.36
N LYS A 503 -18.22 10.54 -22.83
CA LYS A 503 -18.78 11.83 -23.24
C LYS A 503 -19.75 11.72 -24.41
N GLU A 504 -19.40 10.94 -25.43
CA GLU A 504 -20.28 10.70 -26.57
C GLU A 504 -21.57 9.98 -26.17
N ALA A 505 -21.50 9.10 -25.16
CA ALA A 505 -22.65 8.40 -24.59
C ALA A 505 -23.42 9.23 -23.52
N GLY A 506 -22.87 10.37 -23.07
CA GLY A 506 -23.49 11.21 -22.02
C GLY A 506 -23.44 10.61 -20.62
N ILE A 507 -22.48 9.71 -20.35
CA ILE A 507 -22.26 9.11 -19.03
C ILE A 507 -21.05 9.73 -18.36
N THR A 508 -21.06 9.75 -17.02
CA THR A 508 -19.95 10.25 -16.18
C THR A 508 -18.76 9.30 -16.29
N VAL A 509 -17.55 9.86 -16.43
CA VAL A 509 -16.30 9.10 -16.40
C VAL A 509 -15.44 9.57 -15.24
N SER A 510 -15.25 8.71 -14.26
CA SER A 510 -14.34 8.93 -13.11
C SER A 510 -13.03 8.16 -13.27
N LEU A 511 -12.02 8.51 -12.47
CA LEU A 511 -10.77 7.77 -12.37
C LEU A 511 -10.44 7.55 -10.89
N CYS A 512 -10.22 6.29 -10.49
CA CYS A 512 -10.02 5.92 -9.08
C CYS A 512 -8.69 5.21 -8.78
N GLY A 513 -7.84 5.01 -9.78
CA GLY A 513 -6.49 4.47 -9.57
C GLY A 513 -5.51 5.51 -9.01
N GLU A 514 -4.27 5.09 -8.76
CA GLU A 514 -3.22 5.94 -8.16
C GLU A 514 -2.94 7.22 -8.97
N MET A 515 -3.13 7.20 -10.28
CA MET A 515 -2.99 8.39 -11.13
C MET A 515 -3.93 9.55 -10.71
N ALA A 516 -5.08 9.27 -10.09
CA ALA A 516 -5.99 10.31 -9.60
C ALA A 516 -5.37 11.17 -8.50
N GLY A 517 -4.51 10.55 -7.67
CA GLY A 517 -3.82 11.20 -6.55
C GLY A 517 -2.45 11.78 -6.89
N ASP A 518 -1.97 11.59 -8.12
CA ASP A 518 -0.69 12.14 -8.56
C ASP A 518 -0.87 13.57 -9.10
N PRO A 519 -0.30 14.59 -8.43
CA PRO A 519 -0.36 15.97 -8.92
C PRO A 519 0.16 16.15 -10.35
N LEU A 520 1.14 15.35 -10.78
CA LEU A 520 1.67 15.40 -12.14
C LEU A 520 0.64 14.94 -13.18
N CYS A 521 -0.24 14.00 -12.82
CA CYS A 521 -1.30 13.52 -13.71
C CYS A 521 -2.48 14.49 -13.83
N THR A 522 -2.66 15.41 -12.87
CA THR A 522 -3.90 16.20 -12.76
C THR A 522 -4.20 17.02 -14.02
N SER A 523 -3.22 17.78 -14.55
CA SER A 523 -3.43 18.59 -15.77
C SER A 523 -3.73 17.72 -16.98
N LEU A 524 -3.04 16.58 -17.11
CA LEU A 524 -3.25 15.61 -18.18
C LEU A 524 -4.68 15.02 -18.14
N LEU A 525 -5.14 14.59 -16.97
CA LEU A 525 -6.48 14.01 -16.78
C LEU A 525 -7.59 15.04 -17.04
N LEU A 526 -7.38 16.28 -16.61
CA LEU A 526 -8.29 17.39 -16.94
C LEU A 526 -8.33 17.65 -18.45
N GLY A 527 -7.18 17.71 -19.12
CA GLY A 527 -7.12 17.88 -20.58
C GLY A 527 -7.89 16.79 -21.33
N MET A 528 -7.87 15.55 -20.86
CA MET A 528 -8.71 14.46 -21.38
C MET A 528 -10.20 14.69 -21.13
N GLY A 529 -10.54 15.48 -20.10
CA GLY A 529 -11.90 15.85 -19.73
C GLY A 529 -12.57 14.85 -18.81
N ILE A 530 -11.83 14.26 -17.89
CA ILE A 530 -12.36 13.47 -16.77
C ILE A 530 -13.38 14.30 -15.97
N ASP A 531 -14.46 13.67 -15.51
CA ASP A 531 -15.52 14.33 -14.72
C ASP A 531 -15.24 14.27 -13.22
N GLU A 532 -14.61 13.17 -12.74
CA GLU A 532 -14.36 12.93 -11.32
C GLU A 532 -12.99 12.29 -11.10
N LEU A 533 -12.27 12.75 -10.07
CA LEU A 533 -11.05 12.13 -9.56
C LEU A 533 -11.30 11.55 -8.17
N SER A 534 -11.10 10.27 -7.99
CA SER A 534 -11.25 9.58 -6.70
C SER A 534 -9.90 9.09 -6.19
N LEU A 535 -9.51 9.55 -5.02
CA LEU A 535 -8.16 9.35 -4.48
C LEU A 535 -8.19 9.23 -2.96
N ASN A 536 -7.05 8.85 -2.36
CA ASN A 536 -6.93 8.83 -0.91
C ASN A 536 -7.26 10.21 -0.32
N ALA A 537 -8.06 10.25 0.75
CA ALA A 537 -8.58 11.45 1.39
C ALA A 537 -7.52 12.55 1.58
N TRP A 538 -6.35 12.15 1.95
CA TRP A 538 -5.25 13.08 2.27
C TRP A 538 -4.62 13.76 1.04
N GLY A 539 -4.72 13.17 -0.13
CA GLY A 539 -4.28 13.78 -1.38
C GLY A 539 -5.23 14.87 -1.89
N ILE A 540 -6.49 14.86 -1.44
CA ILE A 540 -7.56 15.75 -1.94
C ILE A 540 -7.19 17.23 -1.87
N PRO A 541 -6.67 17.76 -0.74
CA PRO A 541 -6.32 19.18 -0.66
C PRO A 541 -5.29 19.59 -1.71
N ALA A 542 -4.25 18.77 -1.92
CA ALA A 542 -3.20 19.04 -2.90
C ALA A 542 -3.73 19.02 -4.34
N ILE A 543 -4.52 17.99 -4.69
CA ILE A 543 -5.12 17.86 -6.02
C ILE A 543 -6.09 19.04 -6.30
N LYS A 544 -6.95 19.40 -5.34
CA LYS A 544 -7.81 20.58 -5.47
C LYS A 544 -7.03 21.87 -5.66
N GLN A 545 -5.87 22.02 -5.01
CA GLN A 545 -5.00 23.17 -5.22
C GLN A 545 -4.40 23.18 -6.63
N VAL A 546 -3.91 22.04 -7.14
CA VAL A 546 -3.43 21.91 -8.51
C VAL A 546 -4.53 22.32 -9.49
N ILE A 547 -5.73 21.77 -9.35
CA ILE A 547 -6.89 22.08 -10.21
C ILE A 547 -7.16 23.59 -10.23
N ARG A 548 -7.12 24.25 -9.07
CA ARG A 548 -7.34 25.72 -8.98
C ARG A 548 -6.20 26.57 -9.57
N SER A 549 -5.06 25.98 -9.84
CA SER A 549 -3.88 26.67 -10.39
C SER A 549 -3.70 26.49 -11.89
N ILE A 550 -4.52 25.64 -12.54
CA ILE A 550 -4.38 25.32 -13.96
C ILE A 550 -5.62 25.72 -14.77
N SER A 551 -5.42 25.90 -16.08
CA SER A 551 -6.50 26.16 -17.04
C SER A 551 -6.87 24.89 -17.79
N MET A 552 -8.17 24.70 -18.04
CA MET A 552 -8.66 23.61 -18.89
C MET A 552 -8.19 23.77 -20.34
N GLU A 553 -8.16 25.01 -20.85
CA GLU A 553 -7.70 25.32 -22.21
C GLU A 553 -6.22 24.92 -22.37
N GLU A 554 -5.36 25.33 -21.43
CA GLU A 554 -3.94 24.96 -21.46
C GLU A 554 -3.75 23.45 -21.29
N SER A 555 -4.53 22.79 -20.41
CA SER A 555 -4.49 21.35 -20.20
C SER A 555 -4.82 20.57 -21.47
N LYS A 556 -5.78 21.05 -22.26
CA LYS A 556 -6.10 20.44 -23.59
C LYS A 556 -4.97 20.61 -24.60
N ALA A 557 -4.38 21.83 -24.66
CA ALA A 557 -3.25 22.09 -25.55
C ALA A 557 -2.01 21.26 -25.18
N ASP A 558 -1.75 21.10 -23.88
CA ASP A 558 -0.67 20.24 -23.39
C ASP A 558 -0.94 18.76 -23.70
N LEU A 559 -2.20 18.28 -23.58
CA LEU A 559 -2.60 16.92 -23.93
C LEU A 559 -2.31 16.60 -25.41
N GLU A 560 -2.65 17.51 -26.33
CA GLU A 560 -2.40 17.30 -27.76
C GLU A 560 -0.91 17.02 -28.02
N ARG A 561 -0.02 17.81 -27.40
CA ARG A 561 1.43 17.61 -27.51
C ARG A 561 1.89 16.31 -26.87
N ILE A 562 1.35 15.97 -25.68
CA ILE A 562 1.70 14.74 -24.96
C ILE A 562 1.36 13.50 -25.78
N LEU A 563 0.23 13.49 -26.48
CA LEU A 563 -0.21 12.36 -27.28
C LEU A 563 0.63 12.10 -28.55
N GLU A 564 1.45 13.09 -28.95
CA GLU A 564 2.43 12.96 -30.02
C GLU A 564 3.75 12.33 -29.55
N LEU A 565 4.00 12.30 -28.21
CA LEU A 565 5.22 11.74 -27.64
C LEU A 565 5.19 10.21 -27.68
N ASP A 566 6.37 9.62 -27.92
CA ASP A 566 6.55 8.21 -28.23
C ASP A 566 6.97 7.35 -27.02
N THR A 567 7.46 7.95 -25.91
CA THR A 567 7.94 7.23 -24.73
C THR A 567 7.42 7.83 -23.44
N ALA A 568 7.22 6.98 -22.43
CA ALA A 568 6.82 7.40 -21.07
C ALA A 568 7.81 8.42 -20.48
N LYS A 569 9.11 8.28 -20.77
CA LYS A 569 10.15 9.21 -20.32
C LYS A 569 9.93 10.62 -20.87
N LYS A 570 9.72 10.76 -22.18
CA LYS A 570 9.47 12.08 -22.79
C LYS A 570 8.17 12.70 -22.30
N VAL A 571 7.13 11.90 -22.10
CA VAL A 571 5.87 12.36 -21.51
C VAL A 571 6.11 12.90 -20.10
N ARG A 572 6.82 12.15 -19.26
CA ARG A 572 7.15 12.55 -17.90
C ARG A 572 7.95 13.85 -17.89
N GLU A 573 9.03 13.94 -18.66
CA GLU A 573 9.87 15.15 -18.75
C GLU A 573 9.04 16.39 -19.15
N PHE A 574 8.15 16.25 -20.14
CA PHE A 574 7.26 17.33 -20.55
C PHE A 574 6.34 17.79 -19.41
N ILE A 575 5.70 16.83 -18.72
CA ILE A 575 4.78 17.14 -17.61
C ILE A 575 5.52 17.77 -16.44
N GLU A 576 6.67 17.25 -16.04
CA GLU A 576 7.49 17.80 -14.96
C GLU A 576 7.94 19.23 -15.27
N GLN A 577 8.40 19.50 -16.48
CA GLN A 577 8.75 20.85 -16.92
C GLN A 577 7.54 21.78 -16.84
N ARG A 578 6.37 21.34 -17.30
CA ARG A 578 5.16 22.14 -17.30
C ARG A 578 4.67 22.43 -15.88
N MET A 579 4.63 21.40 -15.03
CA MET A 579 4.19 21.53 -13.64
C MET A 579 5.14 22.38 -12.79
N SER A 580 6.44 22.34 -13.04
CA SER A 580 7.41 23.21 -12.34
C SER A 580 7.18 24.71 -12.63
N GLN A 581 6.64 25.04 -13.81
CA GLN A 581 6.27 26.41 -14.16
C GLN A 581 4.95 26.85 -13.49
N LEU A 582 3.97 25.94 -13.44
CA LEU A 582 2.64 26.23 -12.90
C LEU A 582 2.61 26.21 -11.37
N ILE A 583 3.36 25.29 -10.76
CA ILE A 583 3.35 25.03 -9.32
C ILE A 583 4.78 24.83 -8.82
N PRO A 584 5.57 25.90 -8.63
CA PRO A 584 7.01 25.81 -8.33
C PRO A 584 7.36 24.99 -7.07
N TYR A 585 6.43 24.86 -6.12
CA TYR A 585 6.67 24.08 -4.91
C TYR A 585 6.51 22.55 -5.12
N LEU A 586 5.81 22.09 -6.17
CA LEU A 586 5.72 20.67 -6.53
C LEU A 586 6.94 20.21 -7.33
N GLY A 587 7.52 21.09 -8.16
CA GLY A 587 8.69 20.78 -9.01
C GLY A 587 10.01 20.57 -8.26
N ARG A 588 10.06 20.84 -6.95
CA ARG A 588 11.27 20.63 -6.14
C ARG A 588 11.38 19.20 -5.54
N LYS A 589 10.38 18.35 -5.71
CA LYS A 589 10.33 17.04 -5.04
C LYS A 589 11.12 15.92 -5.73
N ASP A 590 11.35 15.97 -7.05
CA ASP A 590 11.84 14.80 -7.81
C ASP A 590 13.13 14.99 -8.62
N LEU A 591 13.69 16.19 -8.73
CA LEU A 591 14.87 16.42 -9.60
C LEU A 591 16.19 15.81 -9.10
N ASN A 592 16.26 15.32 -7.86
CA ASN A 592 17.49 14.74 -7.29
C ASN A 592 17.46 13.21 -7.11
N ALA A 593 16.36 12.52 -7.42
CA ALA A 593 16.24 11.09 -7.11
C ALA A 593 16.78 10.13 -8.19
N GLU A 594 16.93 10.60 -9.45
CA GLU A 594 17.34 9.72 -10.56
C GLU A 594 18.83 9.82 -10.97
N GLU A 595 19.52 10.93 -10.66
CA GLU A 595 20.97 11.02 -11.01
C GLU A 595 21.88 10.12 -10.17
N GLY A 596 21.44 9.71 -8.97
CA GLY A 596 22.20 8.81 -8.09
C GLY A 596 22.18 7.34 -8.52
N SER A 597 21.07 6.87 -9.12
CA SER A 597 20.89 5.43 -9.43
C SER A 597 21.51 5.00 -10.77
N LEU A 598 21.69 5.93 -11.71
CA LEU A 598 22.27 5.62 -13.03
C LEU A 598 23.80 5.68 -13.08
N ARG A 599 24.45 6.41 -12.18
CA ARG A 599 25.93 6.46 -12.14
C ARG A 599 26.58 5.24 -11.47
N GLY A 600 25.83 4.47 -10.67
CA GLY A 600 26.34 3.25 -9.99
C GLY A 600 26.36 1.98 -10.83
N ARG A 601 25.64 1.94 -11.98
CA ARG A 601 25.53 0.73 -12.83
C ARG A 601 26.41 0.74 -14.09
N ALA A 602 27.11 1.83 -14.38
CA ALA A 602 28.02 1.91 -15.53
C ALA A 602 29.49 1.56 -15.21
N GLN A 603 29.80 1.14 -13.98
CA GLN A 603 31.14 0.74 -13.55
C GLN A 603 31.15 -0.54 -12.68
N ARG A 604 30.43 -1.56 -13.08
CA ARG A 604 30.74 -2.95 -12.68
C ARG A 604 30.39 -3.92 -13.81
#